data_34ca268f70a0a46d19e9d9b77934b7d9
#
_entry.id   34ca268f70a0a46d19e9d9b77934b7d9
#
_cell.length_a   1.000
_cell.length_b   1.000
_cell.length_c   1.000
_cell.angle_alpha   90.00
_cell.angle_beta   90.00
_cell.angle_gamma   90.00
#
_symmetry.space_group_name_H-M   'P 1'
#
loop_
_entity.id
_entity.type
_entity.pdbx_description
1 polymer ?
#
loop_
_entity_poly.entity_id
_entity_poly.type
_entity_poly.pdbx_seq_one_letter_code
_entity_poly.pdbx_strand_id
1 'polypeptide(L)'
;MIKYRIICPLNDNLTTFRVKCTEDDKLYIKKILDRPQFEIYKIIQEKDYDGVPKIKELFYSPENDKYILYEECIQGYTIESMLSKGTCFGKKFVIKMATALCNILKPIHNDNLIHRDISPNNVMYSQIEDKFYLIDFGNSRLNKINTPKDTVFAGTPIFMAPEQGGVGTQSDNRTDIYAIGMLMKFMLTKNTTDKKSKIRGRLGKIIKKCTQSEIASRYKNVDKLKFKLSMIKVDDFLFPFKIYLYILIGVIFILPTIIAVFFDLNNMIHMYTDIRRYNLVN
;
A
#
# COMPACT_ATOMS: atom_id res chain seq x y z
N MET A 1 4.76 32.54 -22.45
CA MET A 1 5.16 31.10 -22.39
C MET A 1 6.27 30.99 -21.38
N ILE A 2 6.09 30.14 -20.36
CA ILE A 2 7.12 29.96 -19.31
C ILE A 2 8.32 29.26 -19.93
N LYS A 3 9.52 29.78 -19.68
CA LYS A 3 10.76 29.19 -20.20
C LYS A 3 11.31 28.15 -19.23
N TYR A 4 11.54 26.92 -19.71
CA TYR A 4 12.09 25.82 -18.95
C TYR A 4 13.45 25.40 -19.51
N ARG A 5 14.45 25.28 -18.64
CA ARG A 5 15.77 24.76 -18.98
C ARG A 5 15.82 23.27 -18.58
N ILE A 6 16.13 22.38 -19.53
CA ILE A 6 16.38 20.95 -19.27
C ILE A 6 17.63 20.80 -18.43
N ILE A 7 17.55 20.01 -17.34
CA ILE A 7 18.65 19.65 -16.48
C ILE A 7 19.19 18.27 -16.88
N CYS A 8 18.30 17.26 -16.92
CA CYS A 8 18.68 15.90 -17.30
C CYS A 8 17.45 15.12 -17.76
N PRO A 9 17.64 14.12 -18.65
CA PRO A 9 16.60 13.12 -18.92
C PRO A 9 16.42 12.22 -17.69
N LEU A 10 15.23 11.66 -17.53
CA LEU A 10 14.86 10.73 -16.45
C LEU A 10 14.53 9.33 -16.98
N ASN A 11 14.44 9.16 -18.31
CA ASN A 11 14.27 7.88 -18.95
C ASN A 11 15.07 7.80 -20.27
N ASP A 12 15.38 6.58 -20.71
CA ASP A 12 16.18 6.32 -21.92
C ASP A 12 15.46 6.74 -23.21
N ASN A 13 14.13 6.75 -23.21
CA ASN A 13 13.32 7.15 -24.38
C ASN A 13 13.25 8.65 -24.58
N LEU A 14 13.89 9.45 -23.73
CA LEU A 14 13.91 10.91 -23.80
C LEU A 14 12.50 11.53 -23.87
N THR A 15 11.56 10.95 -23.13
CA THR A 15 10.19 11.48 -23.03
C THR A 15 9.92 12.16 -21.68
N THR A 16 10.79 11.94 -20.68
CA THR A 16 10.67 12.52 -19.34
C THR A 16 11.97 13.22 -18.94
N PHE A 17 11.85 14.46 -18.50
CA PHE A 17 12.99 15.30 -18.16
C PHE A 17 12.79 16.02 -16.84
N ARG A 18 13.86 16.19 -16.08
CA ARG A 18 13.91 17.20 -15.01
C ARG A 18 14.25 18.54 -15.64
N VAL A 19 13.46 19.56 -15.33
CA VAL A 19 13.62 20.90 -15.86
C VAL A 19 13.61 21.93 -14.74
N LYS A 20 14.23 23.07 -14.96
CA LYS A 20 14.19 24.23 -14.07
C LYS A 20 13.39 25.34 -14.75
N CYS A 21 12.38 25.85 -14.09
CA CYS A 21 11.65 27.02 -14.54
C CYS A 21 12.47 28.29 -14.28
N THR A 22 12.54 29.19 -15.26
CA THR A 22 13.33 30.41 -15.15
C THR A 22 12.60 31.55 -14.44
N GLU A 23 11.27 31.43 -14.25
CA GLU A 23 10.46 32.47 -13.61
C GLU A 23 10.41 32.31 -12.08
N ASP A 24 10.25 31.07 -11.59
CA ASP A 24 10.10 30.80 -10.16
C ASP A 24 11.29 30.03 -9.54
N ASP A 25 12.32 29.75 -10.36
CA ASP A 25 13.55 29.01 -10.00
C ASP A 25 13.31 27.60 -9.48
N LYS A 26 12.10 27.04 -9.63
CA LYS A 26 11.69 25.73 -9.16
C LYS A 26 11.97 24.62 -10.17
N LEU A 27 12.05 23.39 -9.63
CA LEU A 27 12.20 22.18 -10.42
C LEU A 27 10.82 21.61 -10.79
N TYR A 28 10.70 21.17 -12.03
CA TYR A 28 9.53 20.48 -12.56
C TYR A 28 9.94 19.23 -13.33
N ILE A 29 8.96 18.35 -13.55
CA ILE A 29 9.10 17.22 -14.46
C ILE A 29 8.37 17.57 -15.74
N LYS A 30 9.09 17.55 -16.86
CA LYS A 30 8.53 17.65 -18.20
C LYS A 30 8.28 16.26 -18.75
N LYS A 31 7.08 15.99 -19.26
CA LYS A 31 6.76 14.76 -20.00
C LYS A 31 6.27 15.11 -21.41
N ILE A 32 6.67 14.28 -22.36
CA ILE A 32 6.15 14.29 -23.73
C ILE A 32 5.11 13.18 -23.79
N LEU A 33 3.88 13.52 -24.10
CA LEU A 33 2.72 12.63 -24.03
C LEU A 33 2.20 12.32 -25.43
N ASP A 34 1.52 11.18 -25.56
CA ASP A 34 0.60 10.93 -26.67
C ASP A 34 -0.80 11.51 -26.38
N ARG A 35 -1.71 11.47 -27.36
CA ARG A 35 -3.06 12.00 -27.20
C ARG A 35 -3.88 11.29 -26.11
N PRO A 36 -3.91 9.95 -25.99
CA PRO A 36 -4.58 9.27 -24.91
C PRO A 36 -4.11 9.71 -23.52
N GLN A 37 -2.80 9.82 -23.32
CA GLN A 37 -2.19 10.26 -22.06
C GLN A 37 -2.59 11.72 -21.75
N PHE A 38 -2.58 12.59 -22.75
CA PHE A 38 -3.00 13.98 -22.60
C PHE A 38 -4.42 14.11 -22.09
N GLU A 39 -5.36 13.33 -22.59
CA GLU A 39 -6.76 13.34 -22.11
C GLU A 39 -6.87 12.86 -20.65
N ILE A 40 -6.05 11.90 -20.24
CA ILE A 40 -5.98 11.47 -18.83
C ILE A 40 -5.42 12.61 -17.95
N TYR A 41 -4.33 13.26 -18.36
CA TYR A 41 -3.73 14.33 -17.58
C TYR A 41 -4.60 15.58 -17.51
N LYS A 42 -5.48 15.85 -18.47
CA LYS A 42 -6.53 16.89 -18.35
C LYS A 42 -7.46 16.63 -17.18
N ILE A 43 -7.93 15.40 -17.03
CA ILE A 43 -8.78 15.02 -15.88
C ILE A 43 -8.03 15.21 -14.57
N ILE A 44 -6.76 14.79 -14.51
CA ILE A 44 -5.92 14.94 -13.31
C ILE A 44 -5.74 16.43 -12.97
N GLN A 45 -5.52 17.29 -13.97
CA GLN A 45 -5.39 18.74 -13.78
C GLN A 45 -6.66 19.36 -13.24
N GLU A 46 -7.82 18.99 -13.78
CA GLU A 46 -9.13 19.51 -13.36
C GLU A 46 -9.49 19.07 -11.94
N LYS A 47 -9.15 17.84 -11.57
CA LYS A 47 -9.54 17.23 -10.29
C LYS A 47 -8.58 17.52 -9.15
N ASP A 48 -7.32 17.82 -9.46
CA ASP A 48 -6.28 18.18 -8.50
C ASP A 48 -6.18 17.23 -7.30
N TYR A 49 -6.04 15.93 -7.58
CA TYR A 49 -6.03 14.88 -6.55
C TYR A 49 -4.89 15.05 -5.53
N ASP A 50 -5.21 14.92 -4.25
CA ASP A 50 -4.19 14.91 -3.19
C ASP A 50 -3.29 13.67 -3.30
N GLY A 51 -1.97 13.86 -3.15
CA GLY A 51 -0.97 12.80 -3.30
C GLY A 51 -0.63 12.45 -4.76
N VAL A 52 -1.05 13.29 -5.71
CA VAL A 52 -0.63 13.29 -7.11
C VAL A 52 0.15 14.58 -7.38
N PRO A 53 1.24 14.56 -8.18
CA PRO A 53 1.98 15.77 -8.51
C PRO A 53 1.08 16.82 -9.17
N LYS A 54 1.19 18.07 -8.70
CA LYS A 54 0.43 19.19 -9.27
C LYS A 54 0.86 19.49 -10.69
N ILE A 55 -0.10 19.66 -11.58
CA ILE A 55 0.17 20.02 -12.97
C ILE A 55 0.31 21.54 -13.07
N LYS A 56 1.48 21.99 -13.51
CA LYS A 56 1.79 23.41 -13.75
C LYS A 56 1.27 23.85 -15.11
N GLU A 57 1.55 23.06 -16.14
CA GLU A 57 1.13 23.34 -17.52
C GLU A 57 0.86 22.03 -18.27
N LEU A 58 -0.16 22.06 -19.11
CA LEU A 58 -0.52 20.96 -20.00
C LEU A 58 -1.05 21.55 -21.31
N PHE A 59 -0.36 21.32 -22.43
CA PHE A 59 -0.73 21.88 -23.73
C PHE A 59 -0.23 21.05 -24.91
N TYR A 60 -0.82 21.31 -26.08
CA TYR A 60 -0.33 20.81 -27.35
C TYR A 60 0.69 21.80 -27.94
N SER A 61 1.85 21.31 -28.40
CA SER A 61 2.87 22.10 -29.08
C SER A 61 2.81 21.84 -30.60
N PRO A 62 2.27 22.77 -31.39
CA PRO A 62 2.16 22.59 -32.84
C PRO A 62 3.51 22.46 -33.55
N GLU A 63 4.53 23.15 -33.01
CA GLU A 63 5.89 23.14 -33.59
C GLU A 63 6.51 21.74 -33.63
N ASN A 64 6.21 20.90 -32.67
CA ASN A 64 6.78 19.57 -32.51
C ASN A 64 5.74 18.46 -32.71
N ASP A 65 4.48 18.79 -32.95
CA ASP A 65 3.35 17.84 -32.98
C ASP A 65 3.33 16.94 -31.75
N LYS A 66 3.48 17.52 -30.55
CA LYS A 66 3.57 16.80 -29.27
C LYS A 66 2.70 17.44 -28.20
N TYR A 67 2.21 16.62 -27.30
CA TYR A 67 1.58 17.07 -26.07
C TYR A 67 2.63 17.18 -24.96
N ILE A 68 2.64 18.30 -24.27
CA ILE A 68 3.65 18.63 -23.25
C ILE A 68 2.97 18.81 -21.90
N LEU A 69 3.52 18.15 -20.90
CA LEU A 69 3.15 18.27 -19.49
C LEU A 69 4.34 18.82 -18.71
N TYR A 70 4.08 19.77 -17.85
CA TYR A 70 4.97 20.17 -16.75
C TYR A 70 4.25 19.92 -15.43
N GLU A 71 4.79 19.05 -14.60
CA GLU A 71 4.26 18.71 -13.29
C GLU A 71 5.28 18.95 -12.18
N GLU A 72 4.82 19.04 -10.96
CA GLU A 72 5.63 19.23 -9.77
C GLU A 72 6.73 18.17 -9.64
N CYS A 73 7.95 18.60 -9.37
CA CYS A 73 9.05 17.70 -9.03
C CYS A 73 9.00 17.38 -7.53
N ILE A 74 8.40 16.26 -7.16
CA ILE A 74 8.27 15.83 -5.77
C ILE A 74 9.65 15.66 -5.12
N GLN A 75 9.85 16.30 -3.97
CA GLN A 75 11.07 16.15 -3.16
C GLN A 75 11.00 14.87 -2.34
N GLY A 76 11.50 13.79 -2.92
CA GLY A 76 11.43 12.47 -2.30
C GLY A 76 12.16 11.41 -3.11
N TYR A 77 11.96 10.18 -2.71
CA TYR A 77 12.54 9.00 -3.37
C TYR A 77 11.43 8.03 -3.79
N THR A 78 11.58 7.40 -4.94
CA THR A 78 10.73 6.28 -5.31
C THR A 78 11.01 5.09 -4.39
N ILE A 79 10.02 4.23 -4.18
CA ILE A 79 10.22 2.99 -3.41
C ILE A 79 11.35 2.15 -4.04
N GLU A 80 11.46 2.13 -5.38
CA GLU A 80 12.56 1.46 -6.09
C GLU A 80 13.92 2.05 -5.72
N SER A 81 14.06 3.37 -5.76
CA SER A 81 15.30 4.06 -5.36
C SER A 81 15.69 3.80 -3.91
N MET A 82 14.72 3.67 -3.00
CA MET A 82 14.99 3.32 -1.61
C MET A 82 15.45 1.87 -1.48
N LEU A 83 14.83 0.93 -2.21
CA LEU A 83 15.20 -0.49 -2.22
C LEU A 83 16.59 -0.71 -2.81
N SER A 84 16.92 -0.05 -3.92
CA SER A 84 18.24 -0.14 -4.58
C SER A 84 19.37 0.38 -3.69
N LYS A 85 19.07 1.35 -2.80
CA LYS A 85 19.97 1.84 -1.76
C LYS A 85 20.05 0.93 -0.52
N GLY A 86 19.43 -0.24 -0.55
CA GLY A 86 19.48 -1.23 0.53
C GLY A 86 18.43 -1.05 1.63
N THR A 87 17.51 -0.09 1.50
CA THR A 87 16.46 0.12 2.51
C THR A 87 15.64 -1.15 2.73
N CYS A 88 15.45 -1.52 3.99
CA CYS A 88 14.56 -2.60 4.41
C CYS A 88 13.31 -2.00 5.07
N PHE A 89 12.14 -2.33 4.55
CA PHE A 89 10.89 -1.78 5.05
C PHE A 89 10.25 -2.66 6.13
N GLY A 90 9.95 -2.08 7.28
CA GLY A 90 9.16 -2.73 8.30
C GLY A 90 7.67 -2.75 7.96
N LYS A 91 6.91 -3.68 8.56
CA LYS A 91 5.45 -3.83 8.35
C LYS A 91 4.69 -2.51 8.54
N LYS A 92 5.06 -1.69 9.54
CA LYS A 92 4.40 -0.40 9.80
C LYS A 92 4.50 0.56 8.61
N PHE A 93 5.67 0.67 8.01
CA PHE A 93 5.88 1.53 6.84
C PHE A 93 5.10 1.02 5.62
N VAL A 94 5.10 -0.30 5.38
CA VAL A 94 4.35 -0.91 4.27
C VAL A 94 2.84 -0.71 4.44
N ILE A 95 2.30 -0.82 5.66
CA ILE A 95 0.90 -0.54 5.95
C ILE A 95 0.58 0.96 5.76
N LYS A 96 1.49 1.86 6.19
CA LYS A 96 1.36 3.30 5.98
C LYS A 96 1.28 3.64 4.49
N MET A 97 2.20 3.10 3.69
CA MET A 97 2.22 3.25 2.22
C MET A 97 0.90 2.75 1.59
N ALA A 98 0.49 1.51 1.88
CA ALA A 98 -0.72 0.94 1.30
C ALA A 98 -1.99 1.72 1.71
N THR A 99 -2.04 2.25 2.94
CA THR A 99 -3.14 3.10 3.41
C THR A 99 -3.16 4.44 2.67
N ALA A 100 -1.99 5.04 2.44
CA ALA A 100 -1.86 6.28 1.67
C ALA A 100 -2.31 6.07 0.21
N LEU A 101 -1.87 4.99 -0.44
CA LEU A 101 -2.33 4.65 -1.79
C LEU A 101 -3.85 4.44 -1.86
N CYS A 102 -4.46 3.81 -0.84
CA CYS A 102 -5.92 3.72 -0.78
C CYS A 102 -6.60 5.09 -0.70
N ASN A 103 -6.01 6.06 0.02
CA ASN A 103 -6.54 7.42 0.10
C ASN A 103 -6.43 8.16 -1.24
N ILE A 104 -5.27 8.06 -1.90
CA ILE A 104 -5.01 8.68 -3.21
C ILE A 104 -5.96 8.09 -4.26
N LEU A 105 -6.07 6.77 -4.31
CA LEU A 105 -6.85 6.09 -5.34
C LEU A 105 -8.37 6.19 -5.15
N LYS A 106 -8.85 6.46 -3.94
CA LYS A 106 -10.30 6.54 -3.70
C LYS A 106 -10.99 7.59 -4.59
N PRO A 107 -10.60 8.89 -4.60
CA PRO A 107 -11.22 9.86 -5.50
C PRO A 107 -10.96 9.52 -6.98
N ILE A 108 -9.78 9.04 -7.34
CA ILE A 108 -9.42 8.63 -8.70
C ILE A 108 -10.38 7.54 -9.21
N HIS A 109 -10.63 6.50 -8.40
CA HIS A 109 -11.56 5.43 -8.73
C HIS A 109 -13.02 5.89 -8.79
N ASN A 110 -13.40 6.89 -7.98
CA ASN A 110 -14.74 7.48 -8.03
C ASN A 110 -14.99 8.23 -9.35
N ASP A 111 -13.94 8.81 -9.94
CA ASP A 111 -13.98 9.43 -11.26
C ASP A 111 -13.78 8.39 -12.40
N ASN A 112 -13.89 7.09 -12.08
CA ASN A 112 -13.70 5.97 -13.02
C ASN A 112 -12.33 5.91 -13.68
N LEU A 113 -11.31 6.50 -13.09
CA LEU A 113 -9.93 6.40 -13.55
C LEU A 113 -9.21 5.27 -12.82
N ILE A 114 -8.49 4.43 -13.55
CA ILE A 114 -7.69 3.32 -13.04
C ILE A 114 -6.24 3.62 -13.38
N HIS A 115 -5.33 3.48 -12.42
CA HIS A 115 -3.90 3.80 -12.61
C HIS A 115 -3.17 2.76 -13.46
N ARG A 116 -3.39 1.45 -13.19
CA ARG A 116 -2.88 0.28 -13.93
C ARG A 116 -1.36 0.03 -13.85
N ASP A 117 -0.58 0.91 -13.26
CA ASP A 117 0.88 0.76 -13.15
C ASP A 117 1.39 1.16 -11.76
N ILE A 118 0.78 0.63 -10.69
CA ILE A 118 1.28 0.82 -9.34
C ILE A 118 2.48 -0.10 -9.12
N SER A 119 3.66 0.50 -9.07
CA SER A 119 4.95 -0.18 -8.95
C SER A 119 5.90 0.59 -8.04
N PRO A 120 7.04 0.01 -7.63
CA PRO A 120 8.04 0.71 -6.83
C PRO A 120 8.58 1.99 -7.48
N ASN A 121 8.57 2.09 -8.82
CA ASN A 121 9.00 3.26 -9.56
C ASN A 121 7.97 4.40 -9.52
N ASN A 122 6.69 4.06 -9.40
CA ASN A 122 5.58 5.01 -9.51
C ASN A 122 5.01 5.44 -8.15
N VAL A 123 5.59 4.94 -7.04
CA VAL A 123 5.25 5.38 -5.68
C VAL A 123 6.45 6.09 -5.07
N MET A 124 6.30 7.38 -4.77
CA MET A 124 7.31 8.19 -4.11
C MET A 124 6.96 8.42 -2.63
N TYR A 125 8.00 8.58 -1.82
CA TYR A 125 7.90 8.98 -0.43
C TYR A 125 8.72 10.25 -0.19
N SER A 126 8.05 11.32 0.20
CA SER A 126 8.68 12.54 0.69
C SER A 126 8.92 12.40 2.20
N GLN A 127 10.19 12.37 2.59
CA GLN A 127 10.57 12.32 4.01
C GLN A 127 10.30 13.67 4.71
N ILE A 128 10.37 14.77 3.96
CA ILE A 128 10.15 16.12 4.49
C ILE A 128 8.69 16.29 4.89
N GLU A 129 7.77 15.84 4.03
CA GLU A 129 6.33 15.97 4.26
C GLU A 129 5.72 14.76 4.97
N ASP A 130 6.50 13.69 5.17
CA ASP A 130 6.04 12.39 5.65
C ASP A 130 4.87 11.82 4.84
N LYS A 131 4.88 12.03 3.52
CA LYS A 131 3.77 11.80 2.60
C LYS A 131 4.17 10.90 1.43
N PHE A 132 3.22 10.07 0.99
CA PHE A 132 3.35 9.27 -0.23
C PHE A 132 2.67 9.98 -1.40
N TYR A 133 3.27 9.84 -2.57
CA TYR A 133 2.75 10.32 -3.85
C TYR A 133 2.67 9.17 -4.83
N LEU A 134 1.62 9.17 -5.65
CA LEU A 134 1.46 8.30 -6.79
C LEU A 134 1.75 9.12 -8.04
N ILE A 135 2.74 8.69 -8.81
CA ILE A 135 3.22 9.38 -10.00
C ILE A 135 3.00 8.53 -11.25
N ASP A 136 3.05 9.17 -12.40
CA ASP A 136 3.03 8.55 -13.72
C ASP A 136 1.72 7.84 -14.09
N PHE A 137 0.79 8.62 -14.62
CA PHE A 137 -0.51 8.17 -15.12
C PHE A 137 -0.49 7.78 -16.61
N GLY A 138 0.71 7.56 -17.20
CA GLY A 138 0.86 7.23 -18.61
C GLY A 138 0.13 5.96 -19.05
N ASN A 139 -0.04 5.00 -18.14
CA ASN A 139 -0.75 3.74 -18.38
C ASN A 139 -2.21 3.75 -17.87
N SER A 140 -2.69 4.89 -17.38
CA SER A 140 -4.02 5.00 -16.79
C SER A 140 -5.13 4.95 -17.84
N ARG A 141 -6.32 4.57 -17.39
CA ARG A 141 -7.48 4.41 -18.26
C ARG A 141 -8.78 4.77 -17.56
N LEU A 142 -9.72 5.34 -18.34
CA LEU A 142 -11.10 5.51 -17.92
C LEU A 142 -11.87 4.20 -18.03
N ASN A 143 -12.48 3.76 -16.94
CA ASN A 143 -13.38 2.60 -16.90
C ASN A 143 -14.81 3.02 -17.30
N LYS A 144 -15.04 3.26 -18.59
CA LYS A 144 -16.38 3.59 -19.13
C LYS A 144 -17.06 2.33 -19.67
N ILE A 145 -18.41 2.28 -19.62
CA ILE A 145 -19.31 1.20 -20.07
C ILE A 145 -19.07 1.04 -21.54
N ASN A 146 -18.43 1.10 -22.36
CA ASN A 146 -18.21 0.90 -23.79
C ASN A 146 -16.77 1.22 -24.24
N THR A 147 -15.81 1.26 -23.31
CA THR A 147 -14.42 1.36 -23.73
C THR A 147 -13.97 0.04 -24.37
N PRO A 148 -13.19 0.08 -25.46
CA PRO A 148 -12.59 -1.13 -26.04
C PRO A 148 -11.87 -1.93 -24.96
N LYS A 149 -11.93 -3.26 -25.05
CA LYS A 149 -11.17 -4.15 -24.15
C LYS A 149 -9.68 -3.82 -24.24
N ASP A 150 -8.94 -4.14 -23.15
CA ASP A 150 -7.51 -3.92 -23.13
C ASP A 150 -6.84 -4.68 -24.29
N THR A 151 -6.19 -3.94 -25.18
CA THR A 151 -5.51 -4.50 -26.36
C THR A 151 -3.99 -4.46 -26.24
N VAL A 152 -3.49 -3.74 -25.22
CA VAL A 152 -2.05 -3.52 -25.02
C VAL A 152 -1.67 -3.92 -23.61
N PHE A 153 -0.56 -4.64 -23.49
CA PHE A 153 0.11 -4.87 -22.21
C PHE A 153 0.53 -3.51 -21.62
N ALA A 154 -0.07 -3.13 -20.51
CA ALA A 154 0.22 -1.86 -19.86
C ALA A 154 0.55 -2.09 -18.39
N GLY A 155 1.73 -1.63 -17.95
CA GLY A 155 2.21 -1.73 -16.59
C GLY A 155 3.54 -2.46 -16.45
N THR A 156 4.09 -2.45 -15.25
CA THR A 156 5.34 -3.15 -14.91
C THR A 156 5.07 -4.65 -14.72
N PRO A 157 5.64 -5.57 -15.53
CA PRO A 157 5.20 -6.98 -15.63
C PRO A 157 5.03 -7.72 -14.30
N ILE A 158 5.93 -7.48 -13.35
CA ILE A 158 5.93 -8.16 -12.03
C ILE A 158 4.74 -7.74 -11.16
N PHE A 159 4.23 -6.53 -11.35
CA PHE A 159 3.15 -5.93 -10.54
C PHE A 159 1.81 -5.96 -11.26
N MET A 160 1.80 -6.32 -12.56
CA MET A 160 0.60 -6.42 -13.38
C MET A 160 -0.37 -7.46 -12.84
N ALA A 161 -1.64 -7.08 -12.81
CA ALA A 161 -2.71 -8.02 -12.54
C ALA A 161 -2.93 -8.95 -13.75
N PRO A 162 -3.37 -10.22 -13.54
CA PRO A 162 -3.54 -11.19 -14.64
C PRO A 162 -4.42 -10.68 -15.78
N GLU A 163 -5.45 -9.89 -15.46
CA GLU A 163 -6.35 -9.31 -16.45
C GLU A 163 -5.72 -8.25 -17.35
N GLN A 164 -4.58 -7.68 -16.96
CA GLN A 164 -3.86 -6.72 -17.81
C GLN A 164 -3.07 -7.39 -18.93
N GLY A 165 -2.79 -8.69 -18.81
CA GLY A 165 -2.04 -9.48 -19.77
C GLY A 165 -2.91 -10.28 -20.74
N GLY A 166 -4.23 -10.25 -20.62
CA GLY A 166 -5.15 -11.04 -21.44
C GLY A 166 -5.81 -10.21 -22.54
N VAL A 167 -5.73 -10.66 -23.79
CA VAL A 167 -6.51 -10.08 -24.89
C VAL A 167 -8.00 -10.28 -24.60
N GLY A 168 -8.75 -9.18 -24.55
CA GLY A 168 -10.19 -9.24 -24.35
C GLY A 168 -10.66 -9.24 -22.89
N THR A 169 -9.77 -9.09 -21.93
CA THR A 169 -10.07 -8.82 -20.51
C THR A 169 -10.23 -7.32 -20.27
N GLN A 170 -10.84 -6.95 -19.16
CA GLN A 170 -11.06 -5.55 -18.81
C GLN A 170 -10.55 -5.28 -17.41
N SER A 171 -9.64 -4.32 -17.29
CA SER A 171 -9.17 -3.80 -16.02
C SER A 171 -10.29 -3.00 -15.32
N ASP A 172 -10.40 -3.15 -14.01
CA ASP A 172 -11.25 -2.32 -13.14
C ASP A 172 -10.46 -1.84 -11.91
N ASN A 173 -11.11 -1.14 -10.98
CA ASN A 173 -10.47 -0.61 -9.76
C ASN A 173 -9.73 -1.67 -8.94
N ARG A 174 -10.09 -2.96 -9.09
CA ARG A 174 -9.46 -4.08 -8.39
C ARG A 174 -8.11 -4.48 -9.00
N THR A 175 -7.81 -4.00 -10.20
CA THR A 175 -6.48 -4.09 -10.83
C THR A 175 -5.43 -3.34 -10.00
N ASP A 176 -5.74 -2.11 -9.56
CA ASP A 176 -4.86 -1.34 -8.68
C ASP A 176 -4.73 -1.99 -7.29
N ILE A 177 -5.78 -2.64 -6.78
CA ILE A 177 -5.71 -3.39 -5.52
C ILE A 177 -4.74 -4.57 -5.62
N TYR A 178 -4.72 -5.28 -6.76
CA TYR A 178 -3.74 -6.33 -6.99
C TYR A 178 -2.32 -5.78 -6.95
N ALA A 179 -2.05 -4.69 -7.66
CA ALA A 179 -0.74 -4.05 -7.72
C ALA A 179 -0.27 -3.55 -6.33
N ILE A 180 -1.17 -2.97 -5.51
CA ILE A 180 -0.87 -2.63 -4.10
C ILE A 180 -0.46 -3.89 -3.33
N GLY A 181 -1.17 -5.01 -3.50
CA GLY A 181 -0.83 -6.28 -2.86
C GLY A 181 0.55 -6.79 -3.25
N MET A 182 0.90 -6.73 -4.55
CA MET A 182 2.20 -7.11 -5.06
C MET A 182 3.31 -6.18 -4.54
N LEU A 183 3.07 -4.87 -4.51
CA LEU A 183 4.01 -3.89 -3.97
C LEU A 183 4.28 -4.13 -2.46
N MET A 184 3.23 -4.36 -1.67
CA MET A 184 3.39 -4.74 -0.25
C MET A 184 4.23 -6.01 -0.08
N LYS A 185 3.97 -7.04 -0.91
CA LYS A 185 4.75 -8.29 -0.89
C LYS A 185 6.21 -8.03 -1.21
N PHE A 186 6.48 -7.30 -2.29
CA PHE A 186 7.82 -6.98 -2.77
C PHE A 186 8.63 -6.21 -1.72
N MET A 187 8.06 -5.16 -1.12
CA MET A 187 8.73 -4.38 -0.06
C MET A 187 9.10 -5.20 1.17
N LEU A 188 8.32 -6.24 1.52
CA LEU A 188 8.56 -7.08 2.69
C LEU A 188 9.52 -8.24 2.43
N THR A 189 9.63 -8.69 1.18
CA THR A 189 10.37 -9.91 0.84
C THR A 189 11.54 -9.67 -0.11
N LYS A 190 11.59 -8.48 -0.73
CA LYS A 190 12.51 -8.14 -1.86
C LYS A 190 12.39 -9.13 -3.04
N ASN A 191 11.31 -9.91 -3.07
CA ASN A 191 11.05 -10.92 -4.09
C ASN A 191 9.55 -11.09 -4.32
N THR A 192 9.12 -11.05 -5.57
CA THR A 192 7.72 -11.26 -5.97
C THR A 192 7.45 -12.70 -6.39
N THR A 193 8.46 -13.38 -6.92
CA THR A 193 8.34 -14.71 -7.54
C THR A 193 8.51 -15.85 -6.56
N ASP A 194 9.18 -15.63 -5.42
CA ASP A 194 9.38 -16.68 -4.44
C ASP A 194 8.06 -17.07 -3.72
N LYS A 195 7.50 -18.20 -4.14
CA LYS A 195 6.32 -18.81 -3.52
C LYS A 195 6.58 -19.24 -2.05
N LYS A 196 7.85 -19.41 -1.64
CA LYS A 196 8.23 -19.85 -0.29
C LYS A 196 8.25 -18.68 0.71
N SER A 197 8.41 -17.44 0.27
CA SER A 197 8.37 -16.27 1.14
C SER A 197 6.94 -15.95 1.60
N LYS A 198 6.44 -16.74 2.55
CA LYS A 198 5.12 -16.54 3.14
C LYS A 198 5.17 -15.46 4.20
N ILE A 199 4.51 -14.32 3.92
CA ILE A 199 4.24 -13.30 4.92
C ILE A 199 3.16 -13.87 5.86
N ARG A 200 3.54 -14.16 7.12
CA ARG A 200 2.63 -14.72 8.12
C ARG A 200 1.75 -13.66 8.78
N GLY A 201 0.64 -14.09 9.37
CA GLY A 201 -0.25 -13.26 10.15
C GLY A 201 -1.28 -12.51 9.28
N ARG A 202 -1.90 -11.48 9.88
CA ARG A 202 -3.01 -10.75 9.25
C ARG A 202 -2.60 -10.01 8.00
N LEU A 203 -1.43 -9.37 7.99
CA LEU A 203 -0.92 -8.67 6.80
C LEU A 203 -0.74 -9.63 5.63
N GLY A 204 -0.21 -10.84 5.88
CA GLY A 204 -0.09 -11.87 4.84
C GLY A 204 -1.44 -12.31 4.26
N LYS A 205 -2.48 -12.42 5.10
CA LYS A 205 -3.86 -12.72 4.63
C LYS A 205 -4.41 -11.59 3.75
N ILE A 206 -4.14 -10.33 4.10
CA ILE A 206 -4.56 -9.16 3.31
C ILE A 206 -3.86 -9.18 1.96
N ILE A 207 -2.54 -9.31 1.94
CA ILE A 207 -1.74 -9.38 0.71
C ILE A 207 -2.25 -10.53 -0.18
N LYS A 208 -2.43 -11.73 0.38
CA LYS A 208 -2.96 -12.88 -0.36
C LYS A 208 -4.32 -12.59 -0.98
N LYS A 209 -5.21 -11.87 -0.29
CA LYS A 209 -6.52 -11.50 -0.82
C LYS A 209 -6.41 -10.45 -1.93
N CYS A 210 -5.53 -9.46 -1.80
CA CYS A 210 -5.28 -8.49 -2.88
C CYS A 210 -4.78 -9.18 -4.16
N THR A 211 -3.89 -10.17 -4.03
CA THR A 211 -3.19 -10.82 -5.15
C THR A 211 -3.88 -12.10 -5.65
N GLN A 212 -5.19 -12.24 -5.46
CA GLN A 212 -5.96 -13.32 -6.06
C GLN A 212 -6.01 -13.14 -7.59
N SER A 213 -5.85 -14.24 -8.33
CA SER A 213 -5.95 -14.23 -9.79
C SER A 213 -7.35 -13.80 -10.22
N GLU A 214 -8.36 -14.35 -9.58
CA GLU A 214 -9.77 -14.01 -9.82
C GLU A 214 -10.10 -12.62 -9.24
N ILE A 215 -10.55 -11.71 -10.09
CA ILE A 215 -10.88 -10.33 -9.73
C ILE A 215 -11.96 -10.28 -8.64
N ALA A 216 -13.00 -11.14 -8.74
CA ALA A 216 -14.10 -11.21 -7.78
C ALA A 216 -13.67 -11.61 -6.37
N SER A 217 -12.56 -12.35 -6.25
CA SER A 217 -12.00 -12.81 -4.97
C SER A 217 -11.19 -11.75 -4.22
N ARG A 218 -10.86 -10.63 -4.87
CA ARG A 218 -10.14 -9.49 -4.26
C ARG A 218 -11.05 -8.65 -3.36
N TYR A 219 -10.51 -7.60 -2.76
CA TYR A 219 -11.34 -6.56 -2.11
C TYR A 219 -12.14 -5.81 -3.16
N LYS A 220 -13.40 -5.49 -2.85
CA LYS A 220 -14.33 -4.82 -3.77
C LYS A 220 -13.83 -3.43 -4.20
N ASN A 221 -13.20 -2.70 -3.29
CA ASN A 221 -12.66 -1.36 -3.50
C ASN A 221 -11.56 -1.05 -2.48
N VAL A 222 -10.87 0.08 -2.68
CA VAL A 222 -9.78 0.54 -1.80
C VAL A 222 -10.25 0.87 -0.39
N ASP A 223 -11.50 1.27 -0.16
CA ASP A 223 -12.05 1.50 1.18
C ASP A 223 -12.08 0.20 2.01
N LYS A 224 -12.49 -0.93 1.39
CA LYS A 224 -12.48 -2.23 2.07
C LYS A 224 -11.05 -2.71 2.37
N LEU A 225 -10.09 -2.46 1.48
CA LEU A 225 -8.69 -2.74 1.73
C LEU A 225 -8.17 -1.87 2.89
N LYS A 226 -8.39 -0.54 2.84
CA LYS A 226 -7.99 0.42 3.89
C LYS A 226 -8.56 0.02 5.25
N PHE A 227 -9.84 -0.33 5.32
CA PHE A 227 -10.48 -0.80 6.55
C PHE A 227 -9.79 -2.04 7.12
N LYS A 228 -9.41 -3.03 6.28
CA LYS A 228 -8.68 -4.21 6.77
C LYS A 228 -7.27 -3.90 7.23
N LEU A 229 -6.59 -2.96 6.60
CA LEU A 229 -5.27 -2.48 7.04
C LEU A 229 -5.34 -1.73 8.39
N SER A 230 -6.38 -0.92 8.61
CA SER A 230 -6.57 -0.21 9.88
C SER A 230 -6.82 -1.15 11.06
N MET A 231 -7.45 -2.30 10.84
CA MET A 231 -7.67 -3.30 11.90
C MET A 231 -6.35 -3.90 12.42
N ILE A 232 -5.26 -3.91 11.61
CA ILE A 232 -3.95 -4.37 12.07
C ILE A 232 -3.39 -3.39 13.12
N LYS A 233 -3.56 -2.08 12.91
CA LYS A 233 -3.10 -1.05 13.87
C LYS A 233 -3.83 -1.13 15.20
N VAL A 234 -5.13 -1.44 15.17
CA VAL A 234 -5.95 -1.56 16.40
C VAL A 234 -5.50 -2.75 17.23
N ASP A 235 -5.14 -3.88 16.60
CA ASP A 235 -4.69 -5.06 17.33
C ASP A 235 -3.33 -4.86 18.02
N ASP A 236 -2.41 -4.14 17.38
CA ASP A 236 -1.12 -3.79 17.99
C ASP A 236 -1.32 -2.91 19.24
N PHE A 237 -2.35 -2.07 19.25
CA PHE A 237 -2.70 -1.23 20.40
C PHE A 237 -3.44 -2.03 21.50
N LEU A 238 -4.34 -2.94 21.12
CA LEU A 238 -5.13 -3.74 22.07
C LEU A 238 -4.37 -4.94 22.62
N PHE A 239 -3.24 -5.31 22.03
CA PHE A 239 -2.47 -6.48 22.48
C PHE A 239 -2.03 -6.39 23.95
N PRO A 240 -1.45 -5.29 24.45
CA PRO A 240 -1.13 -5.15 25.88
C PRO A 240 -2.37 -5.19 26.76
N PHE A 241 -3.50 -4.60 26.33
CA PHE A 241 -4.75 -4.62 27.07
C PHE A 241 -5.35 -6.05 27.16
N LYS A 242 -5.27 -6.84 26.09
CA LYS A 242 -5.68 -8.25 26.11
C LYS A 242 -4.84 -9.08 27.08
N ILE A 243 -3.53 -8.91 27.10
CA ILE A 243 -2.64 -9.59 28.06
C ILE A 243 -3.03 -9.20 29.48
N TYR A 244 -3.22 -7.92 29.75
CA TYR A 244 -3.64 -7.43 31.05
C TYR A 244 -4.98 -8.03 31.49
N LEU A 245 -5.95 -8.13 30.58
CA LEU A 245 -7.25 -8.77 30.84
C LEU A 245 -7.12 -10.27 31.15
N TYR A 246 -6.26 -11.02 30.42
CA TYR A 246 -6.02 -12.42 30.72
C TYR A 246 -5.34 -12.62 32.07
N ILE A 247 -4.38 -11.76 32.44
CA ILE A 247 -3.75 -11.77 33.76
C ILE A 247 -4.79 -11.49 34.84
N LEU A 248 -5.64 -10.49 34.64
CA LEU A 248 -6.71 -10.12 35.59
C LEU A 248 -7.70 -11.29 35.81
N ILE A 249 -8.12 -11.96 34.72
CA ILE A 249 -8.98 -13.16 34.80
C ILE A 249 -8.26 -14.26 35.58
N GLY A 250 -6.97 -14.49 35.29
CA GLY A 250 -6.16 -15.47 36.02
C GLY A 250 -6.10 -15.17 37.51
N VAL A 251 -5.87 -13.93 37.89
CA VAL A 251 -5.83 -13.49 39.30
C VAL A 251 -7.19 -13.65 39.98
N ILE A 252 -8.28 -13.27 39.33
CA ILE A 252 -9.64 -13.27 39.92
C ILE A 252 -10.19 -14.71 40.05
N PHE A 253 -9.96 -15.57 39.07
CA PHE A 253 -10.63 -16.88 39.03
C PHE A 253 -9.69 -18.06 39.36
N ILE A 254 -8.43 -18.02 38.93
CA ILE A 254 -7.51 -19.14 39.12
C ILE A 254 -6.81 -19.09 40.50
N LEU A 255 -6.37 -17.93 40.94
CA LEU A 255 -5.64 -17.77 42.17
C LEU A 255 -6.48 -18.16 43.42
N PRO A 256 -7.77 -17.76 43.56
CA PRO A 256 -8.61 -18.20 44.66
C PRO A 256 -8.85 -19.68 44.69
N THR A 257 -8.99 -20.34 43.53
CA THR A 257 -9.17 -21.81 43.47
C THR A 257 -7.91 -22.55 43.89
N ILE A 258 -6.73 -22.07 43.52
CA ILE A 258 -5.45 -22.63 43.97
C ILE A 258 -5.31 -22.47 45.48
N ILE A 259 -5.63 -21.31 46.05
CA ILE A 259 -5.59 -21.03 47.48
C ILE A 259 -6.54 -21.95 48.24
N ALA A 260 -7.78 -22.12 47.75
CA ALA A 260 -8.77 -23.02 48.36
C ALA A 260 -8.28 -24.46 48.41
N VAL A 261 -7.75 -24.97 47.26
CA VAL A 261 -7.17 -26.36 47.22
C VAL A 261 -6.00 -26.49 48.18
N PHE A 262 -5.14 -25.47 48.30
CA PHE A 262 -3.99 -25.50 49.20
C PHE A 262 -4.43 -25.51 50.68
N PHE A 263 -5.52 -24.77 50.99
CA PHE A 263 -6.09 -24.74 52.34
C PHE A 263 -6.73 -26.06 52.72
N ASP A 264 -7.47 -26.71 51.83
CA ASP A 264 -8.05 -28.05 52.03
C ASP A 264 -6.98 -29.12 52.19
N LEU A 265 -5.89 -29.06 51.40
CA LEU A 265 -4.77 -29.98 51.53
C LEU A 265 -4.06 -29.84 52.88
N ASN A 266 -3.89 -28.57 53.35
CA ASN A 266 -3.26 -28.30 54.64
C ASN A 266 -4.12 -28.80 55.83
N ASN A 267 -5.45 -28.60 55.75
CA ASN A 267 -6.39 -29.14 56.72
C ASN A 267 -6.40 -30.67 56.76
N MET A 268 -6.31 -31.34 55.61
CA MET A 268 -6.17 -32.78 55.54
C MET A 268 -4.86 -33.30 56.18
N ILE A 269 -3.75 -32.62 55.95
CA ILE A 269 -2.46 -32.96 56.57
C ILE A 269 -2.54 -32.81 58.10
N HIS A 270 -3.13 -31.75 58.62
CA HIS A 270 -3.33 -31.57 60.05
C HIS A 270 -4.21 -32.68 60.66
N MET A 271 -5.32 -32.99 60.04
CA MET A 271 -6.18 -34.07 60.46
C MET A 271 -5.46 -35.42 60.49
N TYR A 272 -4.63 -35.71 59.47
CA TYR A 272 -3.82 -36.97 59.41
C TYR A 272 -2.74 -37.01 60.47
N THR A 273 -2.10 -35.92 60.80
CA THR A 273 -1.11 -35.82 61.87
C THR A 273 -1.74 -35.98 63.25
N ASP A 274 -2.94 -35.49 63.49
CA ASP A 274 -3.66 -35.66 64.74
C ASP A 274 -4.16 -37.08 64.95
N ILE A 275 -4.66 -37.76 63.91
CA ILE A 275 -5.03 -39.16 63.95
C ILE A 275 -3.77 -40.05 64.27
N ARG A 276 -2.64 -39.72 63.70
CA ARG A 276 -1.38 -40.43 63.95
C ARG A 276 -0.86 -40.27 65.40
N ARG A 277 -1.05 -39.05 65.95
CA ARG A 277 -0.76 -38.82 67.39
C ARG A 277 -1.69 -39.57 68.30
N TYR A 278 -2.97 -39.72 68.00
CA TYR A 278 -3.92 -40.48 68.77
C TYR A 278 -3.59 -41.98 68.82
N ASN A 279 -3.17 -42.51 67.70
CA ASN A 279 -2.78 -43.97 67.57
C ASN A 279 -1.40 -44.30 68.16
N LEU A 280 -0.60 -43.32 68.60
CA LEU A 280 0.70 -43.50 69.24
C LEU A 280 0.63 -43.33 70.75
N VAL A 281 -0.51 -42.93 71.33
CA VAL A 281 -0.70 -42.73 72.79
C VAL A 281 -1.61 -43.80 73.41
N ASN A 282 -2.28 -44.65 72.62
CA ASN A 282 -3.02 -45.85 73.04
C ASN A 282 -2.35 -47.09 72.50
#